data_4bc0b5acbf9c6a13afef10d8b3b40df7
#
_entry.id   4bc0b5acbf9c6a13afef10d8b3b40df7
#
_cell.length_a   1.000
_cell.length_b   1.000
_cell.length_c   1.000
_cell.angle_alpha   90.00
_cell.angle_beta   90.00
_cell.angle_gamma   90.00
#
_symmetry.space_group_name_H-M   'P 1'
#
loop_
_entity.id
_entity.type
_entity.pdbx_description
1 polymer ?
#
loop_
_entity_poly.entity_id
_entity_poly.type
_entity_poly.pdbx_seq_one_letter_code
_entity_poly.pdbx_strand_id
1 'polypeptide(L)'
;MRNVSNNINRSLIGNILKSIRVEKNIPMKKIASALKVSESTVSQIETGKNLATKEKINEICHMCGCSFDYKTDRKKMIDLVLYIYTQYSNLSTDEMNSTIEEVKNNPFISCSYARFEYYLILYMDVIINQSNEDVQLCKRILEIGKSSFSNKELSIYYDIKALEKMYLNDSIKALEYLNQSRLYDNEFLMNHYHYCSIYLNLGYYTLAQKYIRKSIEIAIKEVSFERLCYLLLNQGVLYLNTEQYVEAENLNLKLLKESKIRNEEFLKYCILSNLVLISLLQKNYENGFKYLGMVDQKYLEDDYDLIMYRILLHLFVKDYALAKKYIRQSISNNSIGKYYKNFFQGLKYLIDNKQEKAIERIESCYNLALTAGEVDRAMLDLKLLNELYLDCGLQNKLKKVRELQENSYKLSYANQIIEDIELKLN
;
A
#
# COMPACT_ATOMS: atom_id res chain seq x y z
N MET A 1 23.75 23.94 -25.36
CA MET A 1 23.87 22.98 -24.25
C MET A 1 24.39 23.58 -22.92
N ARG A 2 25.43 24.45 -22.89
CA ARG A 2 25.92 25.04 -21.61
C ARG A 2 24.90 25.89 -20.83
N ASN A 3 23.96 26.56 -21.47
CA ASN A 3 22.99 27.42 -20.81
C ASN A 3 21.85 26.61 -20.08
N VAL A 4 21.48 25.44 -20.55
CA VAL A 4 20.45 24.61 -19.94
C VAL A 4 20.96 23.98 -18.63
N SER A 5 22.19 23.44 -18.64
CA SER A 5 22.81 22.85 -17.45
C SER A 5 23.04 23.89 -16.31
N ASN A 6 23.39 25.13 -16.66
CA ASN A 6 23.57 26.23 -15.71
C ASN A 6 22.19 26.65 -15.06
N ASN A 7 21.11 26.63 -15.82
CA ASN A 7 19.79 27.00 -15.31
C ASN A 7 19.21 25.93 -14.38
N ILE A 8 19.38 24.62 -14.68
CA ILE A 8 18.98 23.51 -13.84
C ILE A 8 19.73 23.58 -12.50
N ASN A 9 21.01 23.87 -12.52
CA ASN A 9 21.80 23.97 -11.28
C ASN A 9 21.39 25.16 -10.41
N ARG A 10 20.99 26.30 -11.00
CA ARG A 10 20.46 27.46 -10.25
C ARG A 10 19.14 27.18 -9.57
N SER A 11 18.21 26.57 -10.27
CA SER A 11 16.90 26.19 -9.69
C SER A 11 17.04 25.16 -8.57
N LEU A 12 17.90 24.16 -8.75
CA LEU A 12 18.19 23.16 -7.71
C LEU A 12 18.70 23.84 -6.42
N ILE A 13 19.73 24.69 -6.53
CA ILE A 13 20.29 25.39 -5.36
C ILE A 13 19.22 26.27 -4.68
N GLY A 14 18.44 27.02 -5.47
CA GLY A 14 17.37 27.84 -4.96
C GLY A 14 16.32 27.04 -4.17
N ASN A 15 15.88 25.93 -4.74
CA ASN A 15 14.94 25.04 -4.09
C ASN A 15 15.53 24.41 -2.81
N ILE A 16 16.82 24.05 -2.79
CA ILE A 16 17.48 23.53 -1.59
C ILE A 16 17.46 24.60 -0.49
N LEU A 17 17.90 25.83 -0.77
CA LEU A 17 17.92 26.92 0.20
C LEU A 17 16.50 27.22 0.74
N LYS A 18 15.51 27.27 -0.14
CA LYS A 18 14.10 27.38 0.24
C LYS A 18 13.66 26.28 1.18
N SER A 19 13.99 25.02 0.85
CA SER A 19 13.59 23.85 1.64
C SER A 19 14.26 23.84 3.03
N ILE A 20 15.54 24.24 3.13
CA ILE A 20 16.24 24.38 4.41
C ILE A 20 15.57 25.46 5.27
N ARG A 21 15.29 26.63 4.70
CA ARG A 21 14.58 27.71 5.40
C ARG A 21 13.20 27.29 5.88
N VAL A 22 12.44 26.59 5.04
CA VAL A 22 11.10 26.12 5.35
C VAL A 22 11.13 25.04 6.45
N GLU A 23 12.09 24.12 6.43
CA GLU A 23 12.30 23.13 7.49
C GLU A 23 12.53 23.81 8.85
N LYS A 24 13.37 24.83 8.89
CA LYS A 24 13.69 25.55 10.12
C LYS A 24 12.66 26.64 10.48
N ASN A 25 11.56 26.75 9.74
CA ASN A 25 10.50 27.75 9.93
C ASN A 25 11.02 29.21 9.98
N ILE A 26 12.06 29.52 9.18
CA ILE A 26 12.65 30.85 9.12
C ILE A 26 11.89 31.70 8.10
N PRO A 27 11.35 32.86 8.48
CA PRO A 27 10.69 33.75 7.53
C PRO A 27 11.69 34.37 6.55
N MET A 28 11.25 34.59 5.31
CA MET A 28 12.08 35.19 4.24
C MET A 28 12.66 36.55 4.64
N LYS A 29 11.90 37.35 5.35
CA LYS A 29 12.33 38.65 5.88
C LYS A 29 13.60 38.58 6.74
N LYS A 30 13.73 37.52 7.57
CA LYS A 30 14.91 37.31 8.42
C LYS A 30 16.16 37.04 7.57
N ILE A 31 16.03 36.21 6.50
CA ILE A 31 17.12 35.98 5.53
C ILE A 31 17.47 37.27 4.79
N ALA A 32 16.47 38.02 4.31
CA ALA A 32 16.66 39.27 3.58
C ALA A 32 17.44 40.32 4.43
N SER A 33 17.05 40.47 5.70
CA SER A 33 17.72 41.40 6.62
C SER A 33 19.19 41.03 6.85
N ALA A 34 19.51 39.75 7.04
CA ALA A 34 20.88 39.29 7.26
C ALA A 34 21.76 39.48 6.00
N LEU A 35 21.23 39.08 4.85
CA LEU A 35 21.92 39.27 3.57
C LEU A 35 21.98 40.72 3.09
N LYS A 36 21.33 41.65 3.82
CA LYS A 36 21.17 43.07 3.44
C LYS A 36 20.60 43.25 2.03
N VAL A 37 19.59 42.48 1.69
CA VAL A 37 18.87 42.51 0.41
C VAL A 37 17.37 42.59 0.62
N SER A 38 16.60 42.80 -0.45
CA SER A 38 15.14 42.79 -0.38
C SER A 38 14.60 41.34 -0.29
N GLU A 39 13.40 41.14 0.26
CA GLU A 39 12.71 39.86 0.23
C GLU A 39 12.49 39.37 -1.21
N SER A 40 12.27 40.27 -2.15
CA SER A 40 12.19 39.96 -3.58
C SER A 40 13.50 39.32 -4.10
N THR A 41 14.66 39.81 -3.65
CA THR A 41 15.96 39.22 -4.01
C THR A 41 16.10 37.79 -3.44
N VAL A 42 15.69 37.56 -2.20
CA VAL A 42 15.69 36.22 -1.61
C VAL A 42 14.75 35.30 -2.38
N SER A 43 13.55 35.74 -2.72
CA SER A 43 12.61 34.99 -3.56
C SER A 43 13.20 34.64 -4.92
N GLN A 44 13.93 35.56 -5.55
CA GLN A 44 14.62 35.30 -6.83
C GLN A 44 15.76 34.28 -6.70
N ILE A 45 16.47 34.28 -5.56
CA ILE A 45 17.46 33.23 -5.24
C ILE A 45 16.76 31.90 -5.08
N GLU A 46 15.71 31.82 -4.26
CA GLU A 46 14.97 30.57 -3.98
C GLU A 46 14.25 30.00 -5.21
N THR A 47 13.88 30.83 -6.18
CA THR A 47 13.33 30.38 -7.48
C THR A 47 14.38 30.14 -8.57
N GLY A 48 15.66 30.33 -8.27
CA GLY A 48 16.77 30.18 -9.24
C GLY A 48 16.83 31.25 -10.30
N LYS A 49 16.03 32.34 -10.20
CA LYS A 49 16.11 33.50 -11.10
C LYS A 49 17.44 34.24 -10.92
N ASN A 50 17.92 34.38 -9.69
CA ASN A 50 19.23 34.91 -9.35
C ASN A 50 20.14 33.79 -8.85
N LEU A 51 21.41 33.83 -9.25
CA LEU A 51 22.43 32.91 -8.78
C LEU A 51 22.80 33.24 -7.32
N ALA A 52 22.79 32.23 -6.47
CA ALA A 52 23.39 32.32 -5.14
C ALA A 52 24.90 32.07 -5.25
N THR A 53 25.73 33.01 -4.79
CA THR A 53 27.17 32.78 -4.63
C THR A 53 27.43 31.84 -3.45
N LYS A 54 28.61 31.23 -3.37
CA LYS A 54 28.97 30.34 -2.24
C LYS A 54 28.85 31.06 -0.90
N GLU A 55 29.23 32.34 -0.83
CA GLU A 55 29.12 33.15 0.38
C GLU A 55 27.66 33.26 0.82
N LYS A 56 26.73 33.57 -0.07
CA LYS A 56 25.30 33.66 0.21
C LYS A 56 24.70 32.32 0.62
N ILE A 57 25.12 31.23 -0.04
CA ILE A 57 24.68 29.88 0.34
C ILE A 57 25.08 29.58 1.78
N ASN A 58 26.39 29.81 2.09
CA ASN A 58 26.91 29.56 3.43
C ASN A 58 26.21 30.43 4.51
N GLU A 59 25.97 31.71 4.19
CA GLU A 59 25.30 32.62 5.12
C GLU A 59 23.85 32.20 5.40
N ILE A 60 23.09 31.82 4.38
CA ILE A 60 21.73 31.29 4.52
C ILE A 60 21.74 30.01 5.35
N CYS A 61 22.62 29.06 5.03
CA CYS A 61 22.74 27.80 5.76
C CYS A 61 23.12 28.02 7.22
N HIS A 62 24.09 28.90 7.49
CA HIS A 62 24.49 29.27 8.87
C HIS A 62 23.32 29.84 9.67
N MET A 63 22.53 30.74 9.07
CA MET A 63 21.31 31.26 9.69
C MET A 63 20.28 30.16 10.00
N CYS A 64 20.27 29.11 9.20
CA CYS A 64 19.41 27.94 9.40
C CYS A 64 20.03 26.91 10.35
N GLY A 65 21.20 27.18 10.93
CA GLY A 65 21.88 26.29 11.87
C GLY A 65 22.52 25.07 11.22
N CYS A 66 22.88 25.15 9.92
CA CYS A 66 23.56 24.09 9.19
C CYS A 66 24.74 24.63 8.36
N SER A 67 25.57 23.72 7.83
CA SER A 67 26.64 24.01 6.89
C SER A 67 26.39 23.30 5.60
N PHE A 68 26.53 24.01 4.46
CA PHE A 68 26.30 23.40 3.17
C PHE A 68 27.47 22.47 2.78
N ASP A 69 27.16 21.21 2.51
CA ASP A 69 28.14 20.26 2.01
C ASP A 69 28.22 20.29 0.48
N TYR A 70 29.39 20.72 -0.02
CA TYR A 70 29.68 20.78 -1.46
C TYR A 70 30.29 19.49 -1.99
N LYS A 71 30.59 18.50 -1.12
CA LYS A 71 31.30 17.25 -1.47
C LYS A 71 30.37 16.10 -1.78
N THR A 72 29.15 16.11 -1.25
CA THR A 72 28.16 15.06 -1.50
C THR A 72 27.85 14.98 -2.98
N ASP A 73 28.10 13.80 -3.56
CA ASP A 73 27.81 13.50 -4.96
C ASP A 73 26.34 13.15 -5.13
N ARG A 74 25.57 14.07 -5.74
CA ARG A 74 24.16 13.88 -6.03
C ARG A 74 23.89 12.65 -6.91
N LYS A 75 24.75 12.36 -7.88
CA LYS A 75 24.58 11.20 -8.76
C LYS A 75 24.61 9.89 -7.97
N LYS A 76 25.56 9.76 -7.04
CA LYS A 76 25.60 8.59 -6.14
C LYS A 76 24.33 8.46 -5.29
N MET A 77 23.77 9.60 -4.85
CA MET A 77 22.51 9.56 -4.08
C MET A 77 21.32 9.15 -4.95
N ILE A 78 21.25 9.56 -6.21
CA ILE A 78 20.25 9.07 -7.16
C ILE A 78 20.41 7.55 -7.35
N ASP A 79 21.62 7.07 -7.53
CA ASP A 79 21.90 5.63 -7.66
C ASP A 79 21.49 4.87 -6.39
N LEU A 80 21.65 5.45 -5.18
CA LEU A 80 21.19 4.87 -3.93
C LEU A 80 19.65 4.84 -3.82
N VAL A 81 18.94 5.88 -4.26
CA VAL A 81 17.47 5.87 -4.33
C VAL A 81 16.99 4.70 -5.18
N LEU A 82 17.56 4.52 -6.37
CA LEU A 82 17.23 3.43 -7.28
C LEU A 82 17.57 2.07 -6.67
N TYR A 83 18.73 1.94 -6.02
CA TYR A 83 19.16 0.73 -5.35
C TYR A 83 18.19 0.35 -4.23
N ILE A 84 17.88 1.27 -3.31
CA ILE A 84 16.94 1.04 -2.19
C ILE A 84 15.56 0.59 -2.73
N TYR A 85 15.06 1.25 -3.77
CA TYR A 85 13.79 0.87 -4.38
C TYR A 85 13.85 -0.51 -5.05
N THR A 86 14.97 -0.89 -5.64
CA THR A 86 15.20 -2.23 -6.19
C THR A 86 15.23 -3.28 -5.08
N GLN A 87 15.90 -3.01 -3.94
CA GLN A 87 15.92 -3.92 -2.80
C GLN A 87 14.51 -4.09 -2.20
N TYR A 88 13.72 -3.00 -2.12
CA TYR A 88 12.31 -3.09 -1.76
C TYR A 88 11.52 -3.98 -2.74
N SER A 89 11.75 -3.81 -4.03
CA SER A 89 11.13 -4.63 -5.08
C SER A 89 11.46 -6.11 -4.91
N ASN A 90 12.69 -6.44 -4.55
CA ASN A 90 13.19 -7.81 -4.39
C ASN A 90 12.95 -8.39 -2.99
N LEU A 91 12.33 -7.63 -2.07
CA LEU A 91 12.16 -8.02 -0.66
C LEU A 91 13.48 -8.27 0.09
N SER A 92 14.58 -7.69 -0.38
CA SER A 92 15.89 -7.72 0.29
C SER A 92 15.93 -6.66 1.41
N THR A 93 15.16 -6.91 2.47
CA THR A 93 14.92 -5.91 3.55
C THR A 93 16.18 -5.55 4.32
N ASP A 94 17.10 -6.49 4.54
CA ASP A 94 18.32 -6.26 5.31
C ASP A 94 19.26 -5.32 4.56
N GLU A 95 19.50 -5.55 3.26
CA GLU A 95 20.31 -4.68 2.40
C GLU A 95 19.68 -3.30 2.25
N MET A 96 18.36 -3.25 2.08
CA MET A 96 17.62 -1.99 2.01
C MET A 96 17.81 -1.17 3.29
N ASN A 97 17.54 -1.78 4.46
CA ASN A 97 17.61 -1.12 5.75
C ASN A 97 19.04 -0.70 6.10
N SER A 98 20.04 -1.56 5.84
CA SER A 98 21.45 -1.21 6.03
C SER A 98 21.85 0.02 5.23
N THR A 99 21.41 0.11 3.96
CA THR A 99 21.70 1.26 3.11
C THR A 99 20.99 2.53 3.58
N ILE A 100 19.73 2.42 4.02
CA ILE A 100 18.97 3.54 4.57
C ILE A 100 19.66 4.08 5.84
N GLU A 101 20.06 3.21 6.76
CA GLU A 101 20.76 3.62 7.98
C GLU A 101 22.13 4.26 7.70
N GLU A 102 22.87 3.78 6.71
CA GLU A 102 24.11 4.44 6.28
C GLU A 102 23.85 5.89 5.81
N VAL A 103 22.79 6.10 5.02
CA VAL A 103 22.38 7.44 4.57
C VAL A 103 21.94 8.31 5.74
N LYS A 104 21.15 7.80 6.67
CA LYS A 104 20.67 8.54 7.85
C LYS A 104 21.80 8.94 8.80
N ASN A 105 22.80 8.10 8.93
CA ASN A 105 23.97 8.36 9.79
C ASN A 105 24.95 9.40 9.22
N ASN A 106 24.72 9.90 8.00
CA ASN A 106 25.53 10.97 7.42
C ASN A 106 24.83 12.34 7.54
N PRO A 107 25.14 13.14 8.57
CA PRO A 107 24.40 14.38 8.85
C PRO A 107 24.59 15.47 7.79
N PHE A 108 25.59 15.33 6.90
CA PHE A 108 25.92 16.35 5.89
C PHE A 108 25.00 16.30 4.67
N ILE A 109 24.44 15.14 4.33
CA ILE A 109 23.61 14.96 3.13
C ILE A 109 22.37 15.86 3.15
N SER A 110 21.74 16.02 4.32
CA SER A 110 20.53 16.83 4.49
C SER A 110 20.73 18.31 4.11
N CYS A 111 21.97 18.78 4.06
CA CYS A 111 22.32 20.15 3.68
C CYS A 111 23.34 20.14 2.53
N SER A 112 23.02 19.46 1.43
CA SER A 112 23.87 19.28 0.26
C SER A 112 23.08 19.37 -1.04
N TYR A 113 23.76 19.18 -2.17
CA TYR A 113 23.11 19.06 -3.49
C TYR A 113 22.17 17.86 -3.61
N ALA A 114 22.32 16.85 -2.75
CA ALA A 114 21.54 15.62 -2.73
C ALA A 114 20.41 15.65 -1.68
N ARG A 115 20.04 16.84 -1.20
CA ARG A 115 19.01 17.00 -0.16
C ARG A 115 17.69 16.35 -0.50
N PHE A 116 17.22 16.45 -1.72
CA PHE A 116 15.92 15.94 -2.12
C PHE A 116 15.91 14.41 -2.23
N GLU A 117 17.01 13.84 -2.70
CA GLU A 117 17.24 12.39 -2.73
C GLU A 117 17.31 11.83 -1.29
N TYR A 118 17.96 12.55 -0.37
CA TYR A 118 17.96 12.19 1.06
C TYR A 118 16.54 12.13 1.62
N TYR A 119 15.71 13.16 1.40
CA TYR A 119 14.34 13.16 1.88
C TYR A 119 13.44 12.17 1.14
N LEU A 120 13.75 11.81 -0.10
CA LEU A 120 13.04 10.73 -0.80
C LEU A 120 13.35 9.37 -0.14
N ILE A 121 14.59 9.13 0.26
CA ILE A 121 14.99 7.92 1.01
C ILE A 121 14.29 7.89 2.37
N LEU A 122 14.26 9.00 3.12
CA LEU A 122 13.53 9.06 4.39
C LEU A 122 12.03 8.83 4.20
N TYR A 123 11.43 9.35 3.12
CA TYR A 123 10.03 9.12 2.82
C TYR A 123 9.76 7.65 2.49
N MET A 124 10.65 7.00 1.73
CA MET A 124 10.59 5.56 1.49
C MET A 124 10.67 4.78 2.81
N ASP A 125 11.60 5.14 3.69
CA ASP A 125 11.77 4.50 5.00
C ASP A 125 10.49 4.60 5.87
N VAL A 126 9.92 5.80 5.97
CA VAL A 126 8.66 6.00 6.70
C VAL A 126 7.52 5.15 6.17
N ILE A 127 7.36 5.07 4.85
CA ILE A 127 6.21 4.38 4.26
C ILE A 127 6.43 2.88 4.21
N ILE A 128 7.63 2.41 3.85
CA ILE A 128 7.91 0.98 3.71
C ILE A 128 8.13 0.33 5.09
N ASN A 129 8.96 0.94 5.93
CA ASN A 129 9.36 0.38 7.24
C ASN A 129 8.52 0.89 8.40
N GLN A 130 7.60 1.84 8.17
CA GLN A 130 6.82 2.51 9.22
C GLN A 130 7.71 3.13 10.32
N SER A 131 8.84 3.73 9.90
CA SER A 131 9.80 4.38 10.78
C SER A 131 9.22 5.66 11.41
N ASN A 132 9.89 6.18 12.46
CA ASN A 132 9.42 7.33 13.22
C ASN A 132 9.78 8.70 12.60
N GLU A 133 10.21 8.75 11.34
CA GLU A 133 10.53 10.01 10.67
C GLU A 133 9.27 10.87 10.43
N ASP A 134 9.43 12.18 10.36
CA ASP A 134 8.31 13.10 10.10
C ASP A 134 7.88 13.05 8.62
N VAL A 135 6.86 12.23 8.34
CA VAL A 135 6.27 12.08 7.01
C VAL A 135 5.78 13.41 6.41
N GLN A 136 5.28 14.33 7.23
CA GLN A 136 4.78 15.62 6.75
C GLN A 136 5.94 16.55 6.34
N LEU A 137 7.03 16.50 7.09
CA LEU A 137 8.25 17.20 6.73
C LEU A 137 8.82 16.66 5.40
N CYS A 138 8.95 15.34 5.26
CA CYS A 138 9.41 14.73 4.02
C CYS A 138 8.58 15.19 2.83
N LYS A 139 7.25 15.10 2.91
CA LYS A 139 6.35 15.55 1.84
C LYS A 139 6.53 17.01 1.49
N ARG A 140 6.62 17.90 2.48
CA ARG A 140 6.79 19.34 2.27
C ARG A 140 8.11 19.66 1.57
N ILE A 141 9.19 18.98 1.93
CA ILE A 141 10.50 19.16 1.29
C ILE A 141 10.49 18.61 -0.16
N LEU A 142 9.92 17.43 -0.36
CA LEU A 142 9.84 16.79 -1.68
C LEU A 142 8.98 17.59 -2.66
N GLU A 143 7.89 18.20 -2.22
CA GLU A 143 7.07 19.08 -3.08
C GLU A 143 7.86 20.30 -3.55
N ILE A 144 8.78 20.84 -2.75
CA ILE A 144 9.68 21.93 -3.18
C ILE A 144 10.70 21.41 -4.22
N GLY A 145 11.23 20.21 -4.04
CA GLY A 145 12.33 19.65 -4.83
C GLY A 145 11.92 18.89 -6.07
N LYS A 146 10.66 18.48 -6.22
CA LYS A 146 10.22 17.54 -7.27
C LYS A 146 10.55 17.97 -8.70
N SER A 147 10.64 19.26 -8.98
CA SER A 147 11.04 19.77 -10.30
C SER A 147 12.50 19.48 -10.66
N SER A 148 13.31 19.03 -9.71
CA SER A 148 14.71 18.65 -9.92
C SER A 148 14.91 17.14 -10.05
N PHE A 149 13.87 16.34 -9.87
CA PHE A 149 13.94 14.89 -10.02
C PHE A 149 14.00 14.46 -11.49
N SER A 150 14.72 13.37 -11.74
CA SER A 150 14.63 12.61 -12.98
C SER A 150 13.28 11.90 -13.09
N ASN A 151 12.95 11.40 -14.27
CA ASN A 151 11.73 10.62 -14.47
C ASN A 151 11.66 9.39 -13.54
N LYS A 152 12.79 8.69 -13.34
CA LYS A 152 12.83 7.53 -12.44
C LYS A 152 12.54 7.92 -10.98
N GLU A 153 13.14 9.01 -10.50
CA GLU A 153 12.87 9.51 -9.15
C GLU A 153 11.41 9.96 -8.98
N LEU A 154 10.83 10.62 -10.00
CA LEU A 154 9.40 11.01 -9.98
C LEU A 154 8.49 9.78 -9.98
N SER A 155 8.82 8.76 -10.76
CA SER A 155 8.08 7.51 -10.76
C SER A 155 8.10 6.87 -9.36
N ILE A 156 9.28 6.73 -8.74
CA ILE A 156 9.41 6.20 -7.37
C ILE A 156 8.64 7.06 -6.37
N TYR A 157 8.78 8.39 -6.44
CA TYR A 157 8.08 9.31 -5.54
C TYR A 157 6.56 9.11 -5.57
N TYR A 158 5.97 9.02 -6.76
CA TYR A 158 4.54 8.82 -6.90
C TYR A 158 4.11 7.38 -6.53
N ASP A 159 4.95 6.38 -6.77
CA ASP A 159 4.66 5.01 -6.35
C ASP A 159 4.63 4.88 -4.82
N ILE A 160 5.57 5.49 -4.10
CA ILE A 160 5.57 5.54 -2.63
C ILE A 160 4.36 6.32 -2.09
N LYS A 161 3.93 7.40 -2.78
CA LYS A 161 2.67 8.10 -2.43
C LYS A 161 1.46 7.20 -2.63
N ALA A 162 1.46 6.36 -3.65
CA ALA A 162 0.40 5.38 -3.86
C ALA A 162 0.38 4.34 -2.73
N LEU A 163 1.55 3.79 -2.37
CA LEU A 163 1.69 2.85 -1.25
C LEU A 163 1.18 3.45 0.07
N GLU A 164 1.50 4.72 0.36
CA GLU A 164 0.94 5.42 1.52
C GLU A 164 -0.59 5.41 1.51
N LYS A 165 -1.20 5.64 0.34
CA LYS A 165 -2.66 5.63 0.20
C LYS A 165 -3.26 4.24 0.31
N MET A 166 -2.55 3.22 -0.17
CA MET A 166 -2.95 1.81 0.03
C MET A 166 -3.01 1.47 1.52
N TYR A 167 -2.03 1.86 2.32
CA TYR A 167 -2.06 1.65 3.78
C TYR A 167 -3.19 2.42 4.49
N LEU A 168 -3.69 3.48 3.90
CA LEU A 168 -4.85 4.24 4.38
C LEU A 168 -6.18 3.76 3.80
N ASN A 169 -6.19 2.64 3.07
CA ASN A 169 -7.34 2.08 2.36
C ASN A 169 -8.02 3.07 1.38
N ASP A 170 -7.25 4.03 0.82
CA ASP A 170 -7.72 5.00 -0.18
C ASP A 170 -7.28 4.53 -1.58
N SER A 171 -7.91 3.46 -2.07
CA SER A 171 -7.56 2.80 -3.34
C SER A 171 -7.69 3.74 -4.55
N ILE A 172 -8.64 4.68 -4.53
CA ILE A 172 -8.84 5.63 -5.63
C ILE A 172 -7.66 6.60 -5.73
N LYS A 173 -7.25 7.22 -4.62
CA LYS A 173 -6.08 8.10 -4.62
C LYS A 173 -4.78 7.35 -4.86
N ALA A 174 -4.68 6.10 -4.39
CA ALA A 174 -3.54 5.25 -4.71
C ALA A 174 -3.43 5.05 -6.22
N LEU A 175 -4.54 4.75 -6.92
CA LEU A 175 -4.58 4.60 -8.37
C LEU A 175 -4.20 5.90 -9.10
N GLU A 176 -4.68 7.07 -8.65
CA GLU A 176 -4.27 8.37 -9.20
C GLU A 176 -2.75 8.57 -9.14
N TYR A 177 -2.12 8.25 -8.00
CA TYR A 177 -0.68 8.36 -7.86
C TYR A 177 0.09 7.32 -8.70
N LEU A 178 -0.40 6.08 -8.83
CA LEU A 178 0.20 5.10 -9.73
C LEU A 178 0.13 5.56 -11.19
N ASN A 179 -1.00 6.16 -11.61
CA ASN A 179 -1.12 6.73 -12.95
C ASN A 179 -0.10 7.87 -13.16
N GLN A 180 0.16 8.72 -12.15
CA GLN A 180 1.23 9.70 -12.21
C GLN A 180 2.61 9.04 -12.30
N SER A 181 2.89 8.02 -11.49
CA SER A 181 4.14 7.28 -11.53
C SER A 181 4.42 6.72 -12.93
N ARG A 182 3.43 6.10 -13.56
CA ARG A 182 3.54 5.50 -14.89
C ARG A 182 3.83 6.50 -16.01
N LEU A 183 3.39 7.76 -15.88
CA LEU A 183 3.71 8.81 -16.87
C LEU A 183 5.22 9.11 -16.95
N TYR A 184 5.96 8.84 -15.89
CA TYR A 184 7.39 9.10 -15.82
C TYR A 184 8.23 7.86 -16.14
N ASP A 185 7.84 6.70 -15.62
CA ASP A 185 8.49 5.40 -15.88
C ASP A 185 7.50 4.27 -15.60
N ASN A 186 7.37 3.33 -16.54
CA ASN A 186 6.45 2.20 -16.44
C ASN A 186 7.16 0.84 -16.38
N GLU A 187 8.47 0.81 -16.17
CA GLU A 187 9.26 -0.42 -16.18
C GLU A 187 9.46 -1.03 -14.79
N PHE A 188 9.18 -0.28 -13.71
CA PHE A 188 9.36 -0.77 -12.36
C PHE A 188 8.37 -1.88 -11.99
N LEU A 189 8.89 -3.01 -11.50
CA LEU A 189 8.11 -4.15 -11.02
C LEU A 189 7.08 -3.75 -9.97
N MET A 190 7.47 -2.91 -8.99
CA MET A 190 6.59 -2.51 -7.89
C MET A 190 5.38 -1.70 -8.36
N ASN A 191 5.55 -0.87 -9.38
CA ASN A 191 4.43 -0.13 -9.96
C ASN A 191 3.34 -1.08 -10.46
N HIS A 192 3.71 -2.11 -11.23
CA HIS A 192 2.78 -3.13 -11.70
C HIS A 192 2.20 -3.99 -10.56
N TYR A 193 3.01 -4.31 -9.55
CA TYR A 193 2.58 -5.03 -8.35
C TYR A 193 1.50 -4.26 -7.58
N HIS A 194 1.68 -2.96 -7.39
CA HIS A 194 0.70 -2.11 -6.69
C HIS A 194 -0.60 -1.97 -7.51
N TYR A 195 -0.52 -1.82 -8.85
CA TYR A 195 -1.72 -1.87 -9.69
C TYR A 195 -2.50 -3.18 -9.51
N CYS A 196 -1.80 -4.31 -9.52
CA CYS A 196 -2.43 -5.61 -9.30
C CYS A 196 -3.17 -5.65 -7.96
N SER A 197 -2.53 -5.24 -6.86
CA SER A 197 -3.12 -5.24 -5.52
C SER A 197 -4.36 -4.32 -5.44
N ILE A 198 -4.27 -3.12 -5.99
CA ILE A 198 -5.41 -2.17 -5.98
C ILE A 198 -6.57 -2.70 -6.82
N TYR A 199 -6.32 -3.25 -8.01
CA TYR A 199 -7.39 -3.78 -8.84
C TYR A 199 -8.04 -5.03 -8.26
N LEU A 200 -7.30 -5.86 -7.51
CA LEU A 200 -7.90 -6.95 -6.74
C LEU A 200 -8.87 -6.41 -5.69
N ASN A 201 -8.44 -5.44 -4.88
CA ASN A 201 -9.27 -4.84 -3.83
C ASN A 201 -10.53 -4.17 -4.40
N LEU A 202 -10.41 -3.51 -5.55
CA LEU A 202 -11.53 -2.84 -6.25
C LEU A 202 -12.43 -3.81 -7.04
N GLY A 203 -12.09 -5.11 -7.10
CA GLY A 203 -12.85 -6.11 -7.86
C GLY A 203 -12.67 -6.01 -9.38
N TYR A 204 -11.66 -5.29 -9.88
CA TYR A 204 -11.35 -5.18 -11.32
C TYR A 204 -10.47 -6.35 -11.77
N TYR A 205 -11.04 -7.55 -11.75
CA TYR A 205 -10.29 -8.81 -11.90
C TYR A 205 -9.60 -8.98 -13.24
N THR A 206 -10.16 -8.46 -14.33
CA THR A 206 -9.52 -8.51 -15.66
C THR A 206 -8.26 -7.65 -15.69
N LEU A 207 -8.30 -6.43 -15.11
CA LEU A 207 -7.13 -5.56 -14.99
C LEU A 207 -6.12 -6.15 -14.02
N ALA A 208 -6.56 -6.65 -12.87
CA ALA A 208 -5.70 -7.34 -11.92
C ALA A 208 -4.92 -8.48 -12.61
N GLN A 209 -5.59 -9.32 -13.41
CA GLN A 209 -4.95 -10.41 -14.16
C GLN A 209 -3.90 -9.89 -15.16
N LYS A 210 -4.20 -8.79 -15.88
CA LYS A 210 -3.26 -8.16 -16.81
C LYS A 210 -1.98 -7.72 -16.09
N TYR A 211 -2.12 -7.03 -14.96
CA TYR A 211 -0.98 -6.54 -14.18
C TYR A 211 -0.23 -7.65 -13.44
N ILE A 212 -0.91 -8.71 -12.96
CA ILE A 212 -0.26 -9.91 -12.41
C ILE A 212 0.66 -10.53 -13.46
N ARG A 213 0.16 -10.78 -14.67
CA ARG A 213 0.96 -11.35 -15.77
C ARG A 213 2.18 -10.49 -16.08
N LYS A 214 1.98 -9.18 -16.23
CA LYS A 214 3.07 -8.25 -16.51
C LYS A 214 4.11 -8.24 -15.39
N SER A 215 3.68 -8.22 -14.14
CA SER A 215 4.57 -8.26 -12.98
C SER A 215 5.37 -9.57 -12.91
N ILE A 216 4.74 -10.71 -13.21
CA ILE A 216 5.40 -12.03 -13.26
C ILE A 216 6.49 -12.04 -14.35
N GLU A 217 6.20 -11.50 -15.55
CA GLU A 217 7.19 -11.39 -16.63
C GLU A 217 8.42 -10.57 -16.20
N ILE A 218 8.19 -9.42 -15.53
CA ILE A 218 9.26 -8.56 -15.05
C ILE A 218 10.03 -9.25 -13.91
N ALA A 219 9.35 -9.85 -12.93
CA ALA A 219 9.98 -10.53 -11.81
C ALA A 219 10.88 -11.71 -12.26
N ILE A 220 10.46 -12.46 -13.28
CA ILE A 220 11.27 -13.51 -13.88
C ILE A 220 12.50 -12.90 -14.58
N LYS A 221 12.33 -11.82 -15.34
CA LYS A 221 13.42 -11.13 -16.04
C LYS A 221 14.46 -10.56 -15.07
N GLU A 222 14.01 -10.02 -13.94
CA GLU A 222 14.85 -9.43 -12.89
C GLU A 222 15.36 -10.46 -11.88
N VAL A 223 14.97 -11.73 -12.01
CA VAL A 223 15.34 -12.82 -11.09
C VAL A 223 14.88 -12.55 -9.65
N SER A 224 13.74 -11.87 -9.50
CA SER A 224 13.14 -11.53 -8.20
C SER A 224 12.23 -12.66 -7.72
N PHE A 225 12.83 -13.74 -7.18
CA PHE A 225 12.09 -14.94 -6.78
C PHE A 225 11.17 -14.73 -5.58
N GLU A 226 11.60 -13.93 -4.62
CA GLU A 226 10.80 -13.61 -3.43
C GLU A 226 9.53 -12.87 -3.85
N ARG A 227 9.64 -11.84 -4.67
CA ARG A 227 8.48 -11.10 -5.18
C ARG A 227 7.59 -11.96 -6.06
N LEU A 228 8.15 -12.88 -6.81
CA LEU A 228 7.39 -13.84 -7.62
C LEU A 228 6.43 -14.67 -6.75
N CYS A 229 6.83 -15.10 -5.55
CA CYS A 229 5.95 -15.82 -4.63
C CYS A 229 4.73 -15.00 -4.22
N TYR A 230 4.91 -13.70 -3.93
CA TYR A 230 3.79 -12.80 -3.59
C TYR A 230 2.90 -12.48 -4.80
N LEU A 231 3.46 -12.42 -6.01
CA LEU A 231 2.67 -12.29 -7.24
C LEU A 231 1.80 -13.52 -7.49
N LEU A 232 2.33 -14.71 -7.26
CA LEU A 232 1.58 -15.95 -7.35
C LEU A 232 0.53 -16.05 -6.23
N LEU A 233 0.81 -15.51 -5.04
CA LEU A 233 -0.20 -15.36 -3.99
C LEU A 233 -1.35 -14.48 -4.44
N ASN A 234 -1.08 -13.31 -5.05
CA ASN A 234 -2.10 -12.44 -5.64
C ASN A 234 -2.90 -13.14 -6.74
N GLN A 235 -2.25 -14.00 -7.54
CA GLN A 235 -2.95 -14.84 -8.51
C GLN A 235 -3.88 -15.84 -7.83
N GLY A 236 -3.48 -16.42 -6.70
CA GLY A 236 -4.33 -17.27 -5.87
C GLY A 236 -5.56 -16.53 -5.35
N VAL A 237 -5.40 -15.27 -4.90
CA VAL A 237 -6.51 -14.39 -4.50
C VAL A 237 -7.43 -14.09 -5.70
N LEU A 238 -6.88 -13.83 -6.88
CA LEU A 238 -7.66 -13.64 -8.11
C LEU A 238 -8.53 -14.88 -8.41
N TYR A 239 -7.96 -16.08 -8.37
CA TYR A 239 -8.71 -17.32 -8.57
C TYR A 239 -9.82 -17.50 -7.52
N LEU A 240 -9.54 -17.18 -6.26
CA LEU A 240 -10.51 -17.22 -5.18
C LEU A 240 -11.68 -16.27 -5.44
N ASN A 241 -11.39 -15.02 -5.80
CA ASN A 241 -12.41 -14.00 -6.05
C ASN A 241 -13.23 -14.25 -7.33
N THR A 242 -12.67 -15.00 -8.28
CA THR A 242 -13.36 -15.45 -9.50
C THR A 242 -13.96 -16.85 -9.38
N GLU A 243 -14.07 -17.39 -8.14
CA GLU A 243 -14.69 -18.68 -7.81
C GLU A 243 -13.99 -19.91 -8.40
N GLN A 244 -12.74 -19.75 -8.86
CA GLN A 244 -11.88 -20.84 -9.33
C GLN A 244 -11.18 -21.49 -8.13
N TYR A 245 -11.97 -22.10 -7.22
CA TYR A 245 -11.45 -22.56 -5.93
C TYR A 245 -10.43 -23.70 -6.03
N VAL A 246 -10.56 -24.58 -7.03
CA VAL A 246 -9.61 -25.68 -7.26
C VAL A 246 -8.26 -25.15 -7.69
N GLU A 247 -8.23 -24.19 -8.60
CA GLU A 247 -7.02 -23.51 -9.07
C GLU A 247 -6.36 -22.72 -7.94
N ALA A 248 -7.17 -22.00 -7.15
CA ALA A 248 -6.72 -21.26 -5.98
C ALA A 248 -6.07 -22.19 -4.95
N GLU A 249 -6.71 -23.31 -4.61
CA GLU A 249 -6.17 -24.30 -3.66
C GLU A 249 -4.87 -24.90 -4.16
N ASN A 250 -4.84 -25.39 -5.40
CA ASN A 250 -3.66 -26.00 -6.01
C ASN A 250 -2.46 -25.05 -6.02
N LEU A 251 -2.68 -23.78 -6.38
CA LEU A 251 -1.62 -22.78 -6.39
C LEU A 251 -1.10 -22.48 -4.97
N ASN A 252 -1.99 -22.26 -4.00
CA ASN A 252 -1.62 -22.02 -2.61
C ASN A 252 -0.89 -23.23 -1.99
N LEU A 253 -1.27 -24.46 -2.30
CA LEU A 253 -0.56 -25.67 -1.85
C LEU A 253 0.86 -25.79 -2.42
N LYS A 254 1.07 -25.39 -3.68
CA LYS A 254 2.42 -25.30 -4.27
C LYS A 254 3.26 -24.26 -3.56
N LEU A 255 2.72 -23.05 -3.36
CA LEU A 255 3.39 -21.96 -2.65
C LEU A 255 3.72 -22.33 -1.19
N LEU A 256 2.85 -23.10 -0.53
CA LEU A 256 3.08 -23.55 0.85
C LEU A 256 4.33 -24.45 0.95
N LYS A 257 4.65 -25.24 -0.08
CA LYS A 257 5.88 -26.02 -0.11
C LYS A 257 7.10 -25.12 -0.25
N GLU A 258 7.04 -24.12 -1.13
CA GLU A 258 8.12 -23.14 -1.35
C GLU A 258 8.38 -22.30 -0.10
N SER A 259 7.34 -21.80 0.57
CA SER A 259 7.49 -21.00 1.80
C SER A 259 8.18 -21.77 2.93
N LYS A 260 7.93 -23.08 3.04
CA LYS A 260 8.60 -23.96 4.01
C LYS A 260 10.10 -24.13 3.71
N ILE A 261 10.45 -24.29 2.42
CA ILE A 261 11.84 -24.42 1.98
C ILE A 261 12.63 -23.15 2.28
N ARG A 262 12.00 -21.99 2.11
CA ARG A 262 12.61 -20.66 2.32
C ARG A 262 12.54 -20.16 3.76
N ASN A 263 11.79 -20.83 4.63
CA ASN A 263 11.51 -20.41 6.01
C ASN A 263 10.85 -19.01 6.12
N GLU A 264 9.98 -18.66 5.16
CA GLU A 264 9.27 -17.37 5.11
C GLU A 264 7.94 -17.46 5.87
N GLU A 265 7.96 -17.14 7.16
CA GLU A 265 6.81 -17.26 8.06
C GLU A 265 5.63 -16.37 7.65
N PHE A 266 5.88 -15.13 7.18
CA PHE A 266 4.80 -14.23 6.76
C PHE A 266 4.12 -14.72 5.48
N LEU A 267 4.88 -15.17 4.49
CA LEU A 267 4.31 -15.77 3.27
C LEU A 267 3.49 -17.01 3.60
N LYS A 268 4.01 -17.88 4.46
CA LYS A 268 3.31 -19.08 4.94
C LYS A 268 1.99 -18.73 5.62
N TYR A 269 1.98 -17.70 6.48
CA TYR A 269 0.77 -17.18 7.10
C TYR A 269 -0.27 -16.72 6.06
N CYS A 270 0.11 -15.89 5.09
CA CYS A 270 -0.80 -15.42 4.03
C CYS A 270 -1.41 -16.58 3.23
N ILE A 271 -0.58 -17.58 2.87
CA ILE A 271 -1.03 -18.77 2.14
C ILE A 271 -2.02 -19.58 2.97
N LEU A 272 -1.74 -19.80 4.25
CA LEU A 272 -2.62 -20.56 5.15
C LEU A 272 -3.95 -19.84 5.36
N SER A 273 -3.95 -18.51 5.48
CA SER A 273 -5.18 -17.69 5.57
C SER A 273 -6.06 -17.90 4.31
N ASN A 274 -5.47 -17.85 3.13
CA ASN A 274 -6.19 -18.14 1.87
C ASN A 274 -6.75 -19.57 1.86
N LEU A 275 -5.97 -20.57 2.27
CA LEU A 275 -6.42 -21.96 2.29
C LEU A 275 -7.57 -22.19 3.28
N VAL A 276 -7.58 -21.51 4.42
CA VAL A 276 -8.70 -21.53 5.35
C VAL A 276 -9.97 -20.95 4.71
N LEU A 277 -9.86 -19.80 4.05
CA LEU A 277 -11.00 -19.17 3.36
C LEU A 277 -11.51 -20.03 2.20
N ILE A 278 -10.61 -20.59 1.36
CA ILE A 278 -10.98 -21.51 0.28
C ILE A 278 -11.75 -22.71 0.85
N SER A 279 -11.25 -23.30 1.93
CA SER A 279 -11.91 -24.45 2.59
C SER A 279 -13.30 -24.10 3.12
N LEU A 280 -13.49 -22.90 3.68
CA LEU A 280 -14.81 -22.40 4.09
C LEU A 280 -15.77 -22.29 2.91
N LEU A 281 -15.32 -21.69 1.79
CA LEU A 281 -16.14 -21.49 0.59
C LEU A 281 -16.49 -22.81 -0.12
N GLN A 282 -15.58 -23.79 -0.08
CA GLN A 282 -15.81 -25.14 -0.58
C GLN A 282 -16.61 -26.03 0.40
N LYS A 283 -16.96 -25.53 1.59
CA LYS A 283 -17.60 -26.28 2.69
C LYS A 283 -16.79 -27.50 3.18
N ASN A 284 -15.47 -27.46 2.98
CA ASN A 284 -14.52 -28.46 3.47
C ASN A 284 -13.93 -28.03 4.82
N TYR A 285 -14.76 -28.11 5.86
CA TYR A 285 -14.43 -27.60 7.19
C TYR A 285 -13.28 -28.35 7.86
N GLU A 286 -13.09 -29.64 7.56
CA GLU A 286 -11.98 -30.44 8.08
C GLU A 286 -10.63 -29.87 7.61
N ASN A 287 -10.48 -29.61 6.32
CA ASN A 287 -9.30 -28.93 5.78
C ASN A 287 -9.15 -27.51 6.34
N GLY A 288 -10.25 -26.77 6.52
CA GLY A 288 -10.23 -25.45 7.16
C GLY A 288 -9.59 -25.48 8.54
N PHE A 289 -10.00 -26.40 9.42
CA PHE A 289 -9.37 -26.58 10.74
C PHE A 289 -7.93 -27.05 10.66
N LYS A 290 -7.60 -27.95 9.72
CA LYS A 290 -6.23 -28.42 9.48
C LYS A 290 -5.31 -27.25 9.15
N TYR A 291 -5.70 -26.40 8.18
CA TYR A 291 -4.89 -25.23 7.78
C TYR A 291 -4.80 -24.18 8.88
N LEU A 292 -5.92 -23.92 9.59
CA LEU A 292 -5.94 -23.03 10.74
C LEU A 292 -4.99 -23.48 11.85
N GLY A 293 -4.92 -24.79 12.11
CA GLY A 293 -3.98 -25.38 13.08
C GLY A 293 -2.50 -25.30 12.70
N MET A 294 -2.19 -24.94 11.44
CA MET A 294 -0.82 -24.72 10.95
C MET A 294 -0.37 -23.25 11.04
N VAL A 295 -1.29 -22.35 11.33
CA VAL A 295 -0.99 -20.92 11.50
C VAL A 295 -0.32 -20.68 12.86
N ASP A 296 0.72 -19.85 12.87
CA ASP A 296 1.40 -19.45 14.11
C ASP A 296 0.45 -18.68 15.04
N GLN A 297 0.55 -18.94 16.35
CA GLN A 297 -0.31 -18.37 17.40
C GLN A 297 -0.36 -16.83 17.35
N LYS A 298 0.76 -16.18 17.07
CA LYS A 298 0.83 -14.71 16.98
C LYS A 298 -0.15 -14.11 15.97
N TYR A 299 -0.35 -14.77 14.81
CA TYR A 299 -1.31 -14.31 13.79
C TYR A 299 -2.76 -14.66 14.16
N LEU A 300 -2.98 -15.77 14.88
CA LEU A 300 -4.31 -16.19 15.33
C LEU A 300 -4.94 -15.26 16.37
N GLU A 301 -4.14 -14.43 17.04
CA GLU A 301 -4.59 -13.50 18.08
C GLU A 301 -4.81 -12.08 17.55
N ASP A 302 -4.05 -11.67 16.55
CA ASP A 302 -4.01 -10.28 16.07
C ASP A 302 -4.77 -10.08 14.74
N ASP A 303 -4.92 -11.14 13.93
CA ASP A 303 -5.61 -11.05 12.63
C ASP A 303 -7.11 -11.32 12.76
N TYR A 304 -7.90 -10.26 12.63
CA TYR A 304 -9.35 -10.34 12.71
C TYR A 304 -10.00 -11.13 11.56
N ASP A 305 -9.38 -11.27 10.39
CA ASP A 305 -9.89 -12.11 9.31
C ASP A 305 -9.74 -13.60 9.67
N LEU A 306 -8.57 -14.00 10.18
CA LEU A 306 -8.39 -15.37 10.69
C LEU A 306 -9.29 -15.70 11.87
N ILE A 307 -9.48 -14.74 12.78
CA ILE A 307 -10.43 -14.88 13.90
C ILE A 307 -11.86 -15.09 13.35
N MET A 308 -12.25 -14.31 12.33
CA MET A 308 -13.53 -14.44 11.65
C MET A 308 -13.67 -15.82 11.00
N TYR A 309 -12.69 -16.27 10.26
CA TYR A 309 -12.72 -17.61 9.63
C TYR A 309 -12.80 -18.73 10.67
N ARG A 310 -12.08 -18.63 11.78
CA ARG A 310 -12.16 -19.57 12.90
C ARG A 310 -13.57 -19.64 13.49
N ILE A 311 -14.20 -18.50 13.74
CA ILE A 311 -15.56 -18.43 14.24
C ILE A 311 -16.54 -19.06 13.25
N LEU A 312 -16.41 -18.75 11.95
CA LEU A 312 -17.26 -19.32 10.89
C LEU A 312 -17.11 -20.85 10.81
N LEU A 313 -15.88 -21.38 10.88
CA LEU A 313 -15.65 -22.83 10.92
C LEU A 313 -16.41 -23.49 12.07
N HIS A 314 -16.31 -22.96 13.30
CA HIS A 314 -17.06 -23.50 14.45
C HIS A 314 -18.58 -23.38 14.27
N LEU A 315 -19.07 -22.28 13.66
CA LEU A 315 -20.48 -22.11 13.37
C LEU A 315 -21.01 -23.17 12.39
N PHE A 316 -20.29 -23.40 11.29
CA PHE A 316 -20.70 -24.34 10.25
C PHE A 316 -20.68 -25.81 10.73
N VAL A 317 -19.81 -26.16 11.67
CA VAL A 317 -19.84 -27.49 12.33
C VAL A 317 -20.74 -27.51 13.57
N LYS A 318 -21.51 -26.45 13.82
CA LYS A 318 -22.47 -26.30 14.93
C LYS A 318 -21.84 -26.33 16.32
N ASP A 319 -20.55 -26.03 16.43
CA ASP A 319 -19.87 -25.85 17.72
C ASP A 319 -20.07 -24.42 18.24
N TYR A 320 -21.30 -24.16 18.67
CA TYR A 320 -21.70 -22.83 19.15
C TYR A 320 -20.99 -22.40 20.44
N ALA A 321 -20.49 -23.37 21.23
CA ALA A 321 -19.81 -23.07 22.48
C ALA A 321 -18.47 -22.37 22.22
N LEU A 322 -17.64 -22.93 21.35
CA LEU A 322 -16.36 -22.32 20.96
C LEU A 322 -16.55 -21.06 20.11
N ALA A 323 -17.52 -21.05 19.18
CA ALA A 323 -17.85 -19.84 18.43
C ALA A 323 -18.20 -18.67 19.38
N LYS A 324 -19.07 -18.87 20.38
CA LYS A 324 -19.40 -17.83 21.38
C LYS A 324 -18.21 -17.39 22.21
N LYS A 325 -17.29 -18.30 22.55
CA LYS A 325 -16.06 -17.97 23.27
C LYS A 325 -15.20 -17.00 22.48
N TYR A 326 -14.88 -17.31 21.22
CA TYR A 326 -14.05 -16.46 20.36
C TYR A 326 -14.73 -15.11 20.06
N ILE A 327 -16.03 -15.08 19.80
CA ILE A 327 -16.79 -13.85 19.61
C ILE A 327 -16.67 -12.93 20.85
N ARG A 328 -16.84 -13.46 22.06
CA ARG A 328 -16.73 -12.67 23.30
C ARG A 328 -15.32 -12.09 23.46
N GLN A 329 -14.29 -12.89 23.25
CA GLN A 329 -12.90 -12.47 23.32
C GLN A 329 -12.61 -11.33 22.32
N SER A 330 -13.09 -11.46 21.09
CA SER A 330 -12.86 -10.44 20.04
C SER A 330 -13.60 -9.13 20.33
N ILE A 331 -14.87 -9.17 20.74
CA ILE A 331 -15.65 -7.95 21.03
C ILE A 331 -15.12 -7.21 22.27
N SER A 332 -14.50 -7.90 23.22
CA SER A 332 -13.91 -7.26 24.42
C SER A 332 -12.65 -6.46 24.13
N ASN A 333 -12.03 -6.62 22.97
CA ASN A 333 -10.87 -5.84 22.56
C ASN A 333 -11.27 -4.44 22.10
N ASN A 334 -10.81 -3.41 22.82
CA ASN A 334 -11.14 -2.00 22.53
C ASN A 334 -10.57 -1.48 21.22
N SER A 335 -9.55 -2.15 20.67
CA SER A 335 -8.90 -1.75 19.39
C SER A 335 -9.61 -2.30 18.16
N ILE A 336 -10.65 -3.11 18.31
CA ILE A 336 -11.37 -3.72 17.20
C ILE A 336 -12.04 -2.67 16.30
N GLY A 337 -11.77 -2.75 15.00
CA GLY A 337 -12.40 -1.88 13.99
C GLY A 337 -13.94 -2.05 13.92
N LYS A 338 -14.63 -0.99 13.50
CA LYS A 338 -16.10 -0.96 13.42
C LYS A 338 -16.68 -2.10 12.57
N TYR A 339 -16.01 -2.46 11.46
CA TYR A 339 -16.41 -3.57 10.60
C TYR A 339 -16.49 -4.89 11.40
N TYR A 340 -15.37 -5.34 11.95
CA TYR A 340 -15.30 -6.61 12.69
C TYR A 340 -16.19 -6.62 13.92
N LYS A 341 -16.33 -5.49 14.62
CA LYS A 341 -17.23 -5.37 15.75
C LYS A 341 -18.68 -5.65 15.35
N ASN A 342 -19.15 -5.07 14.24
CA ASN A 342 -20.48 -5.34 13.70
C ASN A 342 -20.61 -6.79 13.25
N PHE A 343 -19.61 -7.32 12.55
CA PHE A 343 -19.61 -8.68 12.05
C PHE A 343 -19.75 -9.69 13.19
N PHE A 344 -18.90 -9.61 14.22
CA PHE A 344 -18.96 -10.52 15.36
C PHE A 344 -20.23 -10.34 16.18
N GLN A 345 -20.80 -9.14 16.29
CA GLN A 345 -22.12 -8.94 16.89
C GLN A 345 -23.21 -9.59 16.05
N GLY A 346 -23.14 -9.52 14.73
CA GLY A 346 -24.04 -10.20 13.81
C GLY A 346 -24.01 -11.71 14.00
N LEU A 347 -22.83 -12.32 14.03
CA LEU A 347 -22.67 -13.75 14.31
C LEU A 347 -23.18 -14.15 15.70
N LYS A 348 -22.98 -13.31 16.72
CA LYS A 348 -23.55 -13.53 18.06
C LYS A 348 -25.07 -13.58 18.01
N TYR A 349 -25.71 -12.63 17.32
CA TYR A 349 -27.16 -12.61 17.18
C TYR A 349 -27.68 -13.84 16.42
N LEU A 350 -26.93 -14.31 15.42
CA LEU A 350 -27.25 -15.55 14.70
C LEU A 350 -27.32 -16.75 15.68
N ILE A 351 -26.29 -16.94 16.52
CA ILE A 351 -26.24 -18.02 17.50
C ILE A 351 -27.36 -17.89 18.56
N ASP A 352 -27.78 -16.67 18.87
CA ASP A 352 -28.83 -16.37 19.83
C ASP A 352 -30.22 -16.40 19.18
N ASN A 353 -30.38 -16.92 17.95
CA ASN A 353 -31.60 -16.98 17.14
C ASN A 353 -32.30 -15.63 16.92
N LYS A 354 -31.54 -14.53 16.92
CA LYS A 354 -32.02 -13.18 16.64
C LYS A 354 -31.73 -12.78 15.19
N GLN A 355 -32.33 -13.50 14.25
CA GLN A 355 -32.03 -13.45 12.81
C GLN A 355 -32.10 -12.04 12.23
N GLU A 356 -33.14 -11.24 12.53
CA GLU A 356 -33.29 -9.87 12.02
C GLU A 356 -32.12 -8.97 12.44
N LYS A 357 -31.68 -9.06 13.71
CA LYS A 357 -30.54 -8.30 14.22
C LYS A 357 -29.23 -8.77 13.62
N ALA A 358 -29.08 -10.06 13.34
CA ALA A 358 -27.91 -10.61 12.67
C ALA A 358 -27.80 -10.04 11.25
N ILE A 359 -28.90 -10.08 10.49
CA ILE A 359 -28.97 -9.54 9.14
C ILE A 359 -28.63 -8.04 9.11
N GLU A 360 -29.25 -7.23 9.99
CA GLU A 360 -28.98 -5.79 10.10
C GLU A 360 -27.48 -5.49 10.30
N ARG A 361 -26.81 -6.26 11.16
CA ARG A 361 -25.37 -6.07 11.43
C ARG A 361 -24.49 -6.47 10.24
N ILE A 362 -24.79 -7.55 9.54
CA ILE A 362 -24.01 -8.00 8.39
C ILE A 362 -24.29 -7.10 7.16
N GLU A 363 -25.53 -6.62 6.96
CA GLU A 363 -25.82 -5.56 5.97
C GLU A 363 -25.02 -4.27 6.26
N SER A 364 -24.83 -3.93 7.54
CA SER A 364 -23.96 -2.81 7.91
C SER A 364 -22.49 -3.07 7.58
N CYS A 365 -22.00 -4.30 7.72
CA CYS A 365 -20.63 -4.69 7.32
C CYS A 365 -20.45 -4.56 5.81
N TYR A 366 -21.37 -5.10 5.03
CA TYR A 366 -21.41 -4.97 3.58
C TYR A 366 -21.32 -3.50 3.11
N ASN A 367 -22.13 -2.62 3.70
CA ASN A 367 -22.10 -1.19 3.37
C ASN A 367 -20.78 -0.52 3.77
N LEU A 368 -20.18 -0.91 4.90
CA LEU A 368 -18.88 -0.40 5.34
C LEU A 368 -17.77 -0.82 4.37
N ALA A 369 -17.75 -2.09 3.95
CA ALA A 369 -16.78 -2.61 3.00
C ALA A 369 -16.88 -1.91 1.64
N LEU A 370 -18.09 -1.74 1.10
CA LEU A 370 -18.31 -0.98 -0.16
C LEU A 370 -17.84 0.47 -0.05
N THR A 371 -18.12 1.13 1.08
CA THR A 371 -17.73 2.54 1.28
C THR A 371 -16.21 2.69 1.39
N ALA A 372 -15.53 1.66 1.90
CA ALA A 372 -14.07 1.59 1.97
C ALA A 372 -13.41 1.17 0.63
N GLY A 373 -14.20 0.75 -0.39
CA GLY A 373 -13.67 0.20 -1.64
C GLY A 373 -13.15 -1.24 -1.53
N GLU A 374 -13.50 -1.95 -0.45
CA GLU A 374 -13.11 -3.35 -0.20
C GLU A 374 -14.16 -4.28 -0.83
N VAL A 375 -14.19 -4.36 -2.16
CA VAL A 375 -15.23 -5.08 -2.93
C VAL A 375 -15.18 -6.58 -2.67
N ASP A 376 -14.00 -7.17 -2.55
CA ASP A 376 -13.79 -8.58 -2.23
C ASP A 376 -14.41 -8.96 -0.87
N ARG A 377 -14.24 -8.11 0.14
CA ARG A 377 -14.85 -8.26 1.48
C ARG A 377 -16.37 -8.11 1.41
N ALA A 378 -16.87 -7.11 0.70
CA ALA A 378 -18.30 -6.93 0.49
C ALA A 378 -18.94 -8.15 -0.20
N MET A 379 -18.25 -8.77 -1.15
CA MET A 379 -18.72 -10.00 -1.79
C MET A 379 -18.76 -11.20 -0.84
N LEU A 380 -17.81 -11.32 0.09
CA LEU A 380 -17.86 -12.34 1.14
C LEU A 380 -19.08 -12.12 2.07
N ASP A 381 -19.34 -10.88 2.48
CA ASP A 381 -20.53 -10.54 3.30
C ASP A 381 -21.83 -10.87 2.56
N LEU A 382 -21.92 -10.59 1.24
CA LEU A 382 -23.08 -10.95 0.43
C LEU A 382 -23.30 -12.47 0.34
N LYS A 383 -22.22 -13.26 0.23
CA LYS A 383 -22.33 -14.72 0.24
C LYS A 383 -22.90 -15.21 1.57
N LEU A 384 -22.41 -14.67 2.69
CA LEU A 384 -22.95 -15.00 4.02
C LEU A 384 -24.40 -14.55 4.18
N LEU A 385 -24.75 -13.33 3.75
CA LEU A 385 -26.13 -12.85 3.77
C LEU A 385 -27.07 -13.74 2.94
N ASN A 386 -26.62 -14.20 1.78
CA ASN A 386 -27.39 -15.10 0.93
C ASN A 386 -27.74 -16.42 1.66
N GLU A 387 -26.77 -17.03 2.32
CA GLU A 387 -27.01 -18.24 3.15
C GLU A 387 -27.98 -17.95 4.30
N LEU A 388 -27.81 -16.84 5.01
CA LEU A 388 -28.69 -16.42 6.11
C LEU A 388 -30.13 -16.15 5.65
N TYR A 389 -30.32 -15.52 4.49
CA TYR A 389 -31.65 -15.24 3.95
C TYR A 389 -32.35 -16.53 3.47
N LEU A 390 -31.57 -17.50 2.96
CA LEU A 390 -32.08 -18.82 2.61
C LEU A 390 -32.61 -19.55 3.86
N ASP A 391 -31.79 -19.59 4.90
CA ASP A 391 -32.15 -20.26 6.17
C ASP A 391 -33.37 -19.61 6.85
N CYS A 392 -33.57 -18.29 6.66
CA CYS A 392 -34.66 -17.53 7.23
C CYS A 392 -35.92 -17.50 6.34
N GLY A 393 -35.87 -18.03 5.13
CA GLY A 393 -37.00 -18.00 4.18
C GLY A 393 -37.35 -16.61 3.64
N LEU A 394 -36.38 -15.66 3.65
CA LEU A 394 -36.58 -14.27 3.25
C LEU A 394 -36.41 -14.06 1.72
N GLN A 395 -37.30 -14.64 0.93
CA GLN A 395 -37.25 -14.66 -0.54
C GLN A 395 -37.06 -13.27 -1.20
N ASN A 396 -37.72 -12.24 -0.68
CA ASN A 396 -37.62 -10.87 -1.23
C ASN A 396 -36.21 -10.27 -1.03
N LYS A 397 -35.56 -10.56 0.11
CA LYS A 397 -34.19 -10.10 0.38
C LYS A 397 -33.16 -10.87 -0.44
N LEU A 398 -33.39 -12.16 -0.70
CA LEU A 398 -32.58 -12.98 -1.61
C LEU A 398 -32.53 -12.39 -3.02
N LYS A 399 -33.71 -11.99 -3.55
CA LYS A 399 -33.77 -11.35 -4.87
C LYS A 399 -32.91 -10.08 -4.92
N LYS A 400 -33.01 -9.24 -3.88
CA LYS A 400 -32.21 -8.01 -3.77
C LYS A 400 -30.69 -8.29 -3.69
N VAL A 401 -30.27 -9.32 -2.95
CA VAL A 401 -28.84 -9.72 -2.87
C VAL A 401 -28.34 -10.17 -4.24
N ARG A 402 -29.12 -10.97 -4.97
CA ARG A 402 -28.76 -11.39 -6.32
C ARG A 402 -28.64 -10.20 -7.29
N GLU A 403 -29.58 -9.26 -7.25
CA GLU A 403 -29.52 -8.02 -8.02
C GLU A 403 -28.27 -7.18 -7.67
N LEU A 404 -27.89 -7.09 -6.39
CA LEU A 404 -26.69 -6.41 -5.95
C LEU A 404 -25.41 -7.13 -6.41
N GLN A 405 -25.37 -8.46 -6.36
CA GLN A 405 -24.27 -9.25 -6.91
C GLN A 405 -24.11 -9.04 -8.42
N GLU A 406 -25.19 -9.16 -9.18
CA GLU A 406 -25.19 -8.93 -10.62
C GLU A 406 -24.78 -7.50 -10.98
N ASN A 407 -25.23 -6.50 -10.23
CA ASN A 407 -24.89 -5.10 -10.46
C ASN A 407 -23.43 -4.81 -10.09
N SER A 408 -22.89 -5.41 -9.03
CA SER A 408 -21.48 -5.29 -8.66
C SER A 408 -20.57 -5.89 -9.73
N TYR A 409 -20.92 -7.04 -10.29
CA TYR A 409 -20.20 -7.62 -11.43
C TYR A 409 -20.31 -6.78 -12.70
N LYS A 410 -21.50 -6.26 -13.01
CA LYS A 410 -21.72 -5.40 -14.20
C LYS A 410 -21.00 -4.06 -14.07
N LEU A 411 -20.99 -3.44 -12.88
CA LEU A 411 -20.30 -2.17 -12.64
C LEU A 411 -18.78 -2.36 -12.75
N SER A 412 -18.24 -3.42 -12.17
CA SER A 412 -16.85 -3.80 -12.30
C SER A 412 -16.47 -4.02 -13.77
N TYR A 413 -17.29 -4.75 -14.53
CA TYR A 413 -17.05 -5.01 -15.96
C TYR A 413 -17.16 -3.77 -16.83
N ALA A 414 -18.16 -2.91 -16.61
CA ALA A 414 -18.34 -1.67 -17.38
C ALA A 414 -17.19 -0.68 -17.12
N ASN A 415 -16.77 -0.52 -15.86
CA ASN A 415 -15.64 0.33 -15.51
C ASN A 415 -14.31 -0.21 -16.09
N GLN A 416 -14.13 -1.54 -16.14
CA GLN A 416 -12.98 -2.18 -16.81
C GLN A 416 -12.92 -1.85 -18.31
N ILE A 417 -14.07 -1.86 -19.01
CA ILE A 417 -14.14 -1.52 -20.43
C ILE A 417 -13.76 -0.05 -20.63
N ILE A 418 -14.25 0.85 -19.80
CA ILE A 418 -13.95 2.29 -19.88
C ILE A 418 -12.46 2.53 -19.66
N GLU A 419 -11.86 1.95 -18.61
CA GLU A 419 -10.42 2.08 -18.35
C GLU A 419 -9.56 1.42 -19.44
N ASP A 420 -9.96 0.27 -19.99
CA ASP A 420 -9.25 -0.36 -21.12
C ASP A 420 -9.31 0.48 -22.39
N ILE A 421 -10.38 1.25 -22.58
CA ILE A 421 -10.50 2.21 -23.69
C ILE A 421 -9.59 3.42 -23.44
N GLU A 422 -9.60 3.99 -22.23
CA GLU A 422 -8.71 5.10 -21.86
C GLU A 422 -7.22 4.72 -21.93
N LEU A 423 -6.88 3.49 -21.55
CA LEU A 423 -5.52 2.95 -21.64
C LEU A 423 -5.05 2.67 -23.08
N LYS A 424 -5.97 2.51 -24.03
CA LYS A 424 -5.66 2.35 -25.47
C LYS A 424 -5.59 3.67 -26.22
N LEU A 425 -6.19 4.73 -25.65
CA LEU A 425 -6.21 6.07 -26.24
C LEU A 425 -5.04 6.95 -25.77
N ASN A 426 -4.28 6.53 -24.76
CA ASN A 426 -3.04 7.11 -24.24
C ASN A 426 -1.84 6.18 -24.51
#